data_b6aa30ad6b3bd56a7990f6828b07b992
#
_entry.id   b6aa30ad6b3bd56a7990f6828b07b992
#
_cell.length_a   1.000
_cell.length_b   1.000
_cell.length_c   1.000
_cell.angle_alpha   90.00
_cell.angle_beta   90.00
_cell.angle_gamma   90.00
#
_symmetry.space_group_name_H-M   'P 1'
#
loop_
_entity.id
_entity.type
_entity.pdbx_description
1 polymer ?
#
loop_
_entity_poly.entity_id
_entity_poly.type
_entity_poly.pdbx_seq_one_letter_code
_entity_poly.pdbx_strand_id
1 'polypeptide(L)'
;MADAGVIVPWTVYLMTDDQSVLSESYASMSLYMDWLSTQSGGGFKYNGAGTATGDWLSYETTDGRYVSVCYYAYVAQLMSKISGVLSEAQADRFYLDSLKYSTLYENIKEEFQHRYLNSDGLPNISTQASYLMALKFGLLPETAIGKAREVLRKKSQTTVTN
;
A
#
# COMPACT_ATOMS: atom_id res chain seq x y z
N MET A 1 7.32 -2.37 -9.84
CA MET A 1 8.39 -1.38 -9.55
C MET A 1 8.02 0.06 -9.86
N ALA A 2 6.88 0.31 -10.52
CA ALA A 2 6.39 1.67 -10.76
C ALA A 2 5.98 2.43 -9.49
N ASP A 3 5.57 1.70 -8.43
CA ASP A 3 5.29 2.27 -7.10
C ASP A 3 6.46 3.10 -6.54
N ALA A 4 7.69 2.81 -6.97
CA ALA A 4 8.87 3.59 -6.59
C ALA A 4 8.74 5.08 -6.97
N GLY A 5 7.98 5.41 -8.02
CA GLY A 5 7.71 6.79 -8.41
C GLY A 5 6.97 7.61 -7.34
N VAL A 6 6.26 6.96 -6.42
CA VAL A 6 5.61 7.59 -5.26
C VAL A 6 6.44 7.39 -3.99
N ILE A 7 6.96 6.18 -3.79
CA ILE A 7 7.65 5.79 -2.55
C ILE A 7 8.98 6.54 -2.39
N VAL A 8 9.77 6.67 -3.46
CA VAL A 8 11.10 7.29 -3.38
C VAL A 8 11.02 8.78 -3.05
N PRO A 9 10.24 9.62 -3.76
CA PRO A 9 10.11 11.03 -3.38
C PRO A 9 9.62 11.23 -1.95
N TRP A 10 8.65 10.43 -1.49
CA TRP A 10 8.21 10.47 -0.10
C TRP A 10 9.34 10.15 0.88
N THR A 11 10.14 9.12 0.58
CA THR A 11 11.28 8.73 1.43
C THR A 11 12.34 9.82 1.47
N VAL A 12 12.66 10.43 0.32
CA VAL A 12 13.61 11.55 0.26
C VAL A 12 13.12 12.73 1.08
N TYR A 13 11.83 13.11 0.94
CA TYR A 13 11.22 14.15 1.77
C TYR A 13 11.38 13.87 3.27
N LEU A 14 11.07 12.64 3.73
CA LEU A 14 11.22 12.27 5.13
C LEU A 14 12.66 12.37 5.66
N MET A 15 13.65 12.23 4.78
CA MET A 15 15.07 12.31 5.15
C MET A 15 15.63 13.75 5.10
N THR A 16 15.09 14.61 4.26
CA THR A 16 15.67 15.93 3.95
C THR A 16 14.79 17.11 4.37
N ASP A 17 13.50 16.84 4.65
CA ASP A 17 12.46 17.85 4.87
C ASP A 17 12.27 18.81 3.68
N ASP A 18 12.73 18.42 2.49
CA ASP A 18 12.64 19.19 1.26
C ASP A 18 11.33 18.90 0.51
N GLN A 19 10.35 19.81 0.62
CA GLN A 19 9.06 19.69 -0.05
C GLN A 19 9.16 19.84 -1.58
N SER A 20 10.24 20.41 -2.13
CA SER A 20 10.40 20.59 -3.57
C SER A 20 10.38 19.25 -4.30
N VAL A 21 10.99 18.21 -3.72
CA VAL A 21 10.98 16.84 -4.24
C VAL A 21 9.56 16.30 -4.45
N LEU A 22 8.64 16.62 -3.53
CA LEU A 22 7.24 16.20 -3.63
C LEU A 22 6.51 16.98 -4.71
N SER A 23 6.66 18.32 -4.73
CA SER A 23 5.97 19.20 -5.69
C SER A 23 6.41 18.94 -7.13
N GLU A 24 7.69 18.74 -7.38
CA GLU A 24 8.25 18.42 -8.70
C GLU A 24 7.80 17.06 -9.22
N SER A 25 7.66 16.07 -8.34
CA SER A 25 7.25 14.71 -8.70
C SER A 25 5.73 14.53 -8.76
N TYR A 26 4.93 15.46 -8.22
CA TYR A 26 3.50 15.28 -7.98
C TYR A 26 2.70 14.94 -9.23
N ALA A 27 2.99 15.62 -10.34
CA ALA A 27 2.27 15.39 -11.60
C ALA A 27 2.45 13.94 -12.11
N SER A 28 3.65 13.41 -12.04
CA SER A 28 3.94 12.03 -12.46
C SER A 28 3.34 11.00 -11.49
N MET A 29 3.33 11.29 -10.18
CA MET A 29 2.66 10.46 -9.19
C MET A 29 1.15 10.39 -9.44
N SER A 30 0.49 11.53 -9.71
CA SER A 30 -0.95 11.58 -10.01
C SER A 30 -1.29 10.80 -11.27
N LEU A 31 -0.51 10.92 -12.34
CA LEU A 31 -0.68 10.14 -13.56
C LEU A 31 -0.55 8.63 -13.29
N TYR A 32 0.37 8.23 -12.43
CA TYR A 32 0.50 6.85 -12.02
C TYR A 32 -0.73 6.35 -11.26
N MET A 33 -1.29 7.15 -10.34
CA MET A 33 -2.51 6.80 -9.62
C MET A 33 -3.72 6.69 -10.56
N ASP A 34 -3.83 7.58 -11.55
CA ASP A 34 -4.87 7.52 -12.56
C ASP A 34 -4.74 6.25 -13.40
N TRP A 35 -3.51 5.87 -13.79
CA TRP A 35 -3.25 4.61 -14.48
C TRP A 35 -3.67 3.39 -13.64
N LEU A 36 -3.30 3.34 -12.34
CA LEU A 36 -3.72 2.26 -11.44
C LEU A 36 -5.25 2.15 -11.35
N SER A 37 -5.94 3.29 -11.32
CA SER A 37 -7.40 3.34 -11.33
C SER A 37 -7.98 2.72 -12.60
N THR A 38 -7.39 2.97 -13.78
CA THR A 38 -7.83 2.34 -15.03
C THR A 38 -7.64 0.83 -15.03
N GLN A 39 -6.56 0.32 -14.42
CA GLN A 39 -6.31 -1.12 -14.29
C GLN A 39 -7.32 -1.80 -13.35
N SER A 40 -7.94 -1.05 -12.45
CA SER A 40 -8.99 -1.53 -11.54
C SER A 40 -10.41 -1.37 -12.10
N GLY A 41 -10.56 -1.04 -13.37
CA GLY A 41 -11.86 -0.77 -14.00
C GLY A 41 -12.48 0.55 -13.51
N GLY A 42 -11.66 1.54 -13.18
CA GLY A 42 -12.07 2.85 -12.67
C GLY A 42 -12.40 2.88 -11.18
N GLY A 43 -12.15 1.79 -10.46
CA GLY A 43 -12.43 1.66 -9.03
C GLY A 43 -11.19 1.35 -8.20
N PHE A 44 -11.43 0.76 -7.03
CA PHE A 44 -10.41 0.34 -6.06
C PHE A 44 -10.13 -1.17 -6.10
N LYS A 45 -10.83 -1.92 -6.95
CA LYS A 45 -10.72 -3.39 -7.05
C LYS A 45 -9.59 -3.80 -7.98
N TYR A 46 -8.37 -3.40 -7.64
CA TYR A 46 -7.21 -3.74 -8.45
C TYR A 46 -6.97 -5.25 -8.49
N ASN A 47 -6.96 -5.82 -9.67
CA ASN A 47 -6.79 -7.26 -9.88
C ASN A 47 -5.36 -7.65 -10.27
N GLY A 48 -4.41 -6.73 -10.11
CA GLY A 48 -3.02 -7.00 -10.46
C GLY A 48 -2.80 -7.13 -11.95
N ALA A 49 -3.33 -6.18 -12.74
CA ALA A 49 -3.01 -6.11 -14.16
C ALA A 49 -1.51 -5.86 -14.32
N GLY A 50 -0.89 -6.62 -15.17
CA GLY A 50 0.54 -6.58 -15.40
C GLY A 50 1.30 -7.70 -14.69
N THR A 51 2.58 -7.68 -14.81
CA THR A 51 3.52 -8.66 -14.30
C THR A 51 3.67 -8.57 -12.77
N ALA A 52 2.60 -8.85 -12.05
CA ALA A 52 2.73 -9.11 -10.63
C ALA A 52 3.50 -10.42 -10.48
N THR A 53 4.82 -10.33 -10.45
CA THR A 53 5.72 -11.45 -10.25
C THR A 53 5.64 -12.01 -8.84
N GLY A 54 4.70 -11.47 -8.05
CA GLY A 54 4.56 -11.83 -6.65
C GLY A 54 5.78 -11.40 -5.86
N ASP A 55 6.16 -12.26 -4.96
CA ASP A 55 7.27 -12.11 -4.04
C ASP A 55 8.53 -12.73 -4.68
N TRP A 56 9.25 -11.94 -5.48
CA TRP A 56 10.39 -12.39 -6.27
C TRP A 56 11.50 -12.98 -5.39
N LEU A 57 11.93 -14.20 -5.70
CA LEU A 57 12.95 -14.95 -4.97
C LEU A 57 12.60 -15.27 -3.50
N SER A 58 11.33 -15.26 -3.14
CA SER A 58 10.89 -15.65 -1.80
C SER A 58 10.96 -17.16 -1.59
N TYR A 59 11.17 -17.55 -0.33
CA TYR A 59 11.08 -18.96 0.08
C TYR A 59 9.63 -19.50 -0.04
N GLU A 60 8.63 -18.68 0.31
CA GLU A 60 7.21 -18.94 0.13
C GLU A 60 6.63 -17.89 -0.83
N THR A 61 6.10 -18.30 -1.97
CA THR A 61 5.52 -17.39 -2.95
C THR A 61 4.21 -16.79 -2.47
N THR A 62 4.13 -15.47 -2.41
CA THR A 62 2.88 -14.74 -2.18
C THR A 62 2.23 -14.40 -3.51
N ASP A 63 0.90 -14.58 -3.60
CA ASP A 63 0.14 -14.26 -4.83
C ASP A 63 0.37 -12.82 -5.27
N GLY A 64 0.71 -12.63 -6.54
CA GLY A 64 1.03 -11.32 -7.09
C GLY A 64 -0.13 -10.33 -7.08
N ARG A 65 -1.37 -10.81 -7.10
CA ARG A 65 -2.56 -9.95 -6.99
C ARG A 65 -2.68 -9.39 -5.58
N TYR A 66 -2.41 -10.23 -4.58
CA TYR A 66 -2.35 -9.79 -3.19
C TYR A 66 -1.31 -8.68 -2.99
N VAL A 67 -0.09 -8.92 -3.50
CA VAL A 67 1.00 -7.94 -3.45
C VAL A 67 0.59 -6.63 -4.12
N SER A 68 0.01 -6.71 -5.32
CA SER A 68 -0.44 -5.53 -6.07
C SER A 68 -1.49 -4.71 -5.34
N VAL A 69 -2.48 -5.35 -4.72
CA VAL A 69 -3.52 -4.64 -3.94
C VAL A 69 -2.92 -3.99 -2.70
N CYS A 70 -1.99 -4.66 -2.01
CA CYS A 70 -1.28 -4.09 -0.87
C CYS A 70 -0.50 -2.82 -1.26
N TYR A 71 0.23 -2.85 -2.38
CA TYR A 71 0.97 -1.68 -2.84
C TYR A 71 0.05 -0.58 -3.37
N TYR A 72 -1.06 -0.91 -4.01
CA TYR A 72 -2.05 0.10 -4.42
C TYR A 72 -2.61 0.86 -3.21
N ALA A 73 -2.98 0.16 -2.14
CA ALA A 73 -3.38 0.80 -0.89
C ALA A 73 -2.27 1.68 -0.31
N TYR A 74 -1.03 1.18 -0.29
CA TYR A 74 0.11 1.91 0.25
C TYR A 74 0.40 3.21 -0.51
N VAL A 75 0.45 3.15 -1.86
CA VAL A 75 0.68 4.38 -2.63
C VAL A 75 -0.49 5.36 -2.53
N ALA A 76 -1.74 4.90 -2.42
CA ALA A 76 -2.89 5.76 -2.14
C ALA A 76 -2.73 6.47 -0.78
N GLN A 77 -2.31 5.76 0.26
CA GLN A 77 -2.02 6.34 1.57
C GLN A 77 -0.89 7.37 1.50
N LEU A 78 0.18 7.07 0.74
CA LEU A 78 1.28 8.03 0.55
C LEU A 78 0.83 9.28 -0.20
N MET A 79 0.05 9.14 -1.26
CA MET A 79 -0.49 10.27 -2.02
C MET A 79 -1.36 11.17 -1.15
N SER A 80 -2.17 10.60 -0.24
CA SER A 80 -2.93 11.40 0.73
C SER A 80 -2.00 12.22 1.63
N LYS A 81 -0.91 11.61 2.15
CA LYS A 81 0.07 12.31 3.00
C LYS A 81 0.84 13.38 2.22
N ILE A 82 1.30 13.06 1.01
CA ILE A 82 2.02 13.99 0.13
C ILE A 82 1.15 15.21 -0.18
N SER A 83 -0.11 14.97 -0.58
CA SER A 83 -1.07 16.05 -0.82
C SER A 83 -1.34 16.87 0.43
N GLY A 84 -1.39 16.24 1.61
CA GLY A 84 -1.51 16.93 2.89
C GLY A 84 -0.35 17.88 3.14
N VAL A 85 0.89 17.42 2.99
CA VAL A 85 2.11 18.28 3.13
C VAL A 85 2.09 19.43 2.15
N LEU A 86 1.77 19.18 0.87
CA LEU A 86 1.74 20.24 -0.15
C LEU A 86 0.58 21.22 0.04
N SER A 87 -0.52 20.82 0.68
CA SER A 87 -1.67 21.71 0.95
C SER A 87 -1.36 22.78 1.98
N GLU A 88 -0.44 22.54 2.89
CA GLU A 88 0.01 23.55 3.86
C GLU A 88 0.69 24.75 3.19
N ALA A 89 1.34 24.51 2.03
CA ALA A 89 2.04 25.54 1.27
C ALA A 89 1.21 26.15 0.12
N GLN A 90 0.24 25.39 -0.47
CA GLN A 90 -0.49 25.76 -1.69
C GLN A 90 -1.96 25.28 -1.62
N ALA A 91 -2.70 25.87 -0.74
CA ALA A 91 -4.08 25.67 -0.29
C ALA A 91 -5.01 24.62 -0.99
N ASP A 92 -5.93 25.03 -1.91
CA ASP A 92 -7.17 24.25 -2.10
C ASP A 92 -7.05 22.95 -2.92
N ARG A 93 -6.23 22.92 -3.96
CA ARG A 93 -6.13 21.77 -4.86
C ARG A 93 -5.60 20.53 -4.14
N PHE A 94 -4.50 20.66 -3.44
CA PHE A 94 -3.87 19.54 -2.75
C PHE A 94 -4.67 19.04 -1.56
N TYR A 95 -5.45 19.91 -0.92
CA TYR A 95 -6.40 19.49 0.12
C TYR A 95 -7.47 18.53 -0.43
N LEU A 96 -8.07 18.85 -1.58
CA LEU A 96 -9.03 17.97 -2.22
C LEU A 96 -8.41 16.65 -2.67
N ASP A 97 -7.18 16.68 -3.18
CA ASP A 97 -6.43 15.47 -3.54
C ASP A 97 -6.12 14.61 -2.29
N SER A 98 -5.78 15.23 -1.16
CA SER A 98 -5.56 14.51 0.10
C SER A 98 -6.82 13.74 0.53
N LEU A 99 -7.99 14.36 0.45
CA LEU A 99 -9.27 13.70 0.74
C LEU A 99 -9.59 12.59 -0.27
N LYS A 100 -9.36 12.85 -1.58
CA LYS A 100 -9.55 11.86 -2.65
C LYS A 100 -8.73 10.59 -2.39
N TYR A 101 -7.45 10.75 -2.11
CA TYR A 101 -6.55 9.61 -1.90
C TYR A 101 -6.76 8.92 -0.56
N SER A 102 -7.15 9.64 0.48
CA SER A 102 -7.57 9.06 1.75
C SER A 102 -8.80 8.17 1.58
N THR A 103 -9.81 8.67 0.89
CA THR A 103 -11.02 7.90 0.57
C THR A 103 -10.69 6.67 -0.28
N LEU A 104 -9.82 6.81 -1.27
CA LEU A 104 -9.36 5.69 -2.09
C LEU A 104 -8.67 4.61 -1.24
N TYR A 105 -7.78 5.01 -0.32
CA TYR A 105 -7.12 4.09 0.59
C TYR A 105 -8.12 3.29 1.44
N GLU A 106 -9.10 3.96 2.04
CA GLU A 106 -10.10 3.27 2.87
C GLU A 106 -10.97 2.30 2.04
N ASN A 107 -11.35 2.67 0.83
CA ASN A 107 -12.09 1.79 -0.08
C ASN A 107 -11.27 0.54 -0.47
N ILE A 108 -9.98 0.72 -0.78
CA ILE A 108 -9.09 -0.41 -1.07
C ILE A 108 -8.93 -1.31 0.15
N LYS A 109 -8.77 -0.72 1.33
CA LYS A 109 -8.64 -1.44 2.59
C LYS A 109 -9.89 -2.27 2.91
N GLU A 110 -11.08 -1.70 2.73
CA GLU A 110 -12.34 -2.40 2.91
C GLU A 110 -12.46 -3.61 1.96
N GLU A 111 -12.18 -3.41 0.67
CA GLU A 111 -12.20 -4.50 -0.31
C GLU A 111 -11.11 -5.55 -0.04
N PHE A 112 -9.92 -5.12 0.42
CA PHE A 112 -8.86 -6.02 0.85
C PHE A 112 -9.32 -6.88 2.03
N GLN A 113 -9.93 -6.30 3.05
CA GLN A 113 -10.44 -7.01 4.21
C GLN A 113 -11.51 -8.03 3.83
N HIS A 114 -12.40 -7.66 2.92
CA HIS A 114 -13.45 -8.55 2.43
C HIS A 114 -12.87 -9.74 1.63
N ARG A 115 -11.85 -9.51 0.81
CA ARG A 115 -11.33 -10.51 -0.14
C ARG A 115 -10.23 -11.39 0.45
N TYR A 116 -9.36 -10.81 1.26
CA TYR A 116 -8.09 -11.42 1.65
C TYR A 116 -7.96 -11.73 3.14
N LEU A 117 -8.98 -11.43 3.95
CA LEU A 117 -8.98 -11.81 5.36
C LEU A 117 -9.99 -12.94 5.63
N ASN A 118 -9.63 -13.77 6.60
CA ASN A 118 -10.53 -14.79 7.15
C ASN A 118 -11.42 -14.20 8.26
N SER A 119 -12.26 -15.03 8.87
CA SER A 119 -13.16 -14.63 9.96
C SER A 119 -12.46 -14.07 11.21
N ASP A 120 -11.18 -14.39 11.39
CA ASP A 120 -10.35 -13.87 12.47
C ASP A 120 -9.68 -12.52 12.15
N GLY A 121 -9.92 -11.97 10.96
CA GLY A 121 -9.28 -10.76 10.45
C GLY A 121 -7.81 -10.95 10.06
N LEU A 122 -7.37 -12.19 9.86
CA LEU A 122 -6.01 -12.51 9.45
C LEU A 122 -5.94 -12.81 7.95
N PRO A 123 -4.78 -12.56 7.28
CA PRO A 123 -4.61 -12.93 5.88
C PRO A 123 -4.95 -14.40 5.62
N ASN A 124 -5.77 -14.65 4.60
CA ASN A 124 -6.09 -16.00 4.13
C ASN A 124 -4.94 -16.64 3.34
N ILE A 125 -3.92 -15.85 2.97
CA ILE A 125 -2.65 -16.29 2.38
C ILE A 125 -1.63 -16.36 3.53
N SER A 126 -1.15 -17.58 3.83
CA SER A 126 -0.33 -17.83 5.01
C SER A 126 1.17 -17.70 4.75
N THR A 127 1.62 -16.69 4.01
CA THR A 127 3.04 -16.41 3.81
C THR A 127 3.54 -15.34 4.79
N GLN A 128 4.85 -15.31 5.07
CA GLN A 128 5.44 -14.26 5.89
C GLN A 128 5.23 -12.87 5.28
N ALA A 129 5.40 -12.74 3.96
CA ALA A 129 5.24 -11.48 3.24
C ALA A 129 3.79 -10.97 3.28
N SER A 130 2.77 -11.86 3.25
CA SER A 130 1.37 -11.44 3.35
C SER A 130 1.06 -10.75 4.68
N TYR A 131 1.56 -11.30 5.79
CA TYR A 131 1.41 -10.68 7.12
C TYR A 131 2.18 -9.37 7.24
N LEU A 132 3.43 -9.34 6.73
CA LEU A 132 4.26 -8.12 6.75
C LEU A 132 3.59 -6.97 6.02
N MET A 133 3.11 -7.19 4.79
CA MET A 133 2.46 -6.16 3.99
C MET A 133 1.15 -5.70 4.62
N ALA A 134 0.30 -6.64 5.07
CA ALA A 134 -0.97 -6.29 5.70
C ALA A 134 -0.78 -5.45 6.98
N LEU A 135 0.23 -5.78 7.79
CA LEU A 135 0.59 -5.01 8.99
C LEU A 135 1.21 -3.66 8.64
N LYS A 136 2.21 -3.65 7.73
CA LYS A 136 2.96 -2.43 7.37
C LYS A 136 2.09 -1.37 6.74
N PHE A 137 1.13 -1.77 5.91
CA PHE A 137 0.29 -0.85 5.15
C PHE A 137 -1.07 -0.57 5.83
N GLY A 138 -1.27 -1.06 7.08
CA GLY A 138 -2.44 -0.76 7.89
C GLY A 138 -3.75 -1.39 7.38
N LEU A 139 -3.67 -2.54 6.71
CA LEU A 139 -4.81 -3.18 6.05
C LEU A 139 -5.63 -4.09 6.97
N LEU A 140 -5.10 -4.43 8.15
CA LEU A 140 -5.80 -5.27 9.12
C LEU A 140 -6.74 -4.45 10.00
N PRO A 141 -7.86 -5.04 10.47
CA PRO A 141 -8.64 -4.46 11.56
C PRO A 141 -7.80 -4.42 12.84
N GLU A 142 -8.00 -3.41 13.67
CA GLU A 142 -7.22 -3.21 14.92
C GLU A 142 -7.25 -4.43 15.84
N THR A 143 -8.40 -5.10 15.90
CA THR A 143 -8.59 -6.31 16.71
C THR A 143 -7.71 -7.48 16.31
N ALA A 144 -7.26 -7.53 15.04
CA ALA A 144 -6.43 -8.61 14.52
C ALA A 144 -4.92 -8.33 14.58
N ILE A 145 -4.50 -7.08 14.81
CA ILE A 145 -3.08 -6.67 14.76
C ILE A 145 -2.21 -7.48 15.72
N GLY A 146 -2.67 -7.66 16.98
CA GLY A 146 -1.93 -8.41 17.99
C GLY A 146 -1.69 -9.85 17.58
N LYS A 147 -2.74 -10.52 17.11
CA LYS A 147 -2.70 -11.91 16.65
C LYS A 147 -1.83 -12.06 15.40
N ALA A 148 -1.93 -11.12 14.45
CA ALA A 148 -1.11 -11.12 13.25
C ALA A 148 0.39 -11.01 13.56
N ARG A 149 0.77 -10.13 14.49
CA ARG A 149 2.17 -9.99 14.97
C ARG A 149 2.70 -11.28 15.60
N GLU A 150 1.87 -11.97 16.39
CA GLU A 150 2.25 -13.23 16.99
C GLU A 150 2.49 -14.33 15.94
N VAL A 151 1.59 -14.46 14.95
CA VAL A 151 1.76 -15.40 13.83
C VAL A 151 3.05 -15.10 13.06
N LEU A 152 3.29 -13.84 12.74
CA LEU A 152 4.51 -13.42 12.04
C LEU A 152 5.78 -13.78 12.81
N ARG A 153 5.78 -13.53 14.14
CA ARG A 153 6.92 -13.87 15.01
C ARG A 153 7.22 -15.37 15.00
N LYS A 154 6.19 -16.22 15.08
CA LYS A 154 6.35 -17.67 15.01
C LYS A 154 6.94 -18.12 13.66
N LYS A 155 6.44 -17.57 12.56
CA LYS A 155 6.93 -17.87 11.21
C LYS A 155 8.41 -17.50 11.04
N SER A 156 8.84 -16.34 11.54
CA SER A 156 10.24 -15.92 11.43
C SER A 156 11.19 -16.82 12.22
N GLN A 157 10.75 -17.42 13.32
CA GLN A 157 11.56 -18.36 14.09
C GLN A 157 11.72 -19.71 13.39
N THR A 158 10.69 -20.19 12.69
CA THR A 158 10.74 -21.48 11.99
C THR A 158 11.67 -21.44 10.76
N THR A 159 11.79 -20.27 10.12
CA THR A 159 12.67 -20.12 8.93
C THR A 159 14.15 -20.10 9.27
N VAL A 160 14.53 -19.79 10.51
CA VAL A 160 15.94 -19.72 10.95
C VAL A 160 16.49 -21.10 11.39
N THR A 161 15.62 -22.08 11.63
CA THR A 161 16.00 -23.41 12.14
C THR A 161 16.06 -24.52 11.08
N ASN A 162 15.84 -24.21 9.83
CA ASN A 162 16.00 -25.09 8.67
C ASN A 162 17.08 -24.58 7.72
#